data_294e03535488f38a6611a1555b6198ea
#
_entry.id   294e03535488f38a6611a1555b6198ea
#
_cell.length_a   1.000
_cell.length_b   1.000
_cell.length_c   1.000
_cell.angle_alpha   90.00
_cell.angle_beta   90.00
_cell.angle_gamma   90.00
#
_symmetry.space_group_name_H-M   'P 1'
#
loop_
_entity.id
_entity.type
_entity.pdbx_description
1 polymer ?
#
loop_
_entity_poly.entity_id
_entity_poly.type
_entity_poly.pdbx_seq_one_letter_code
_entity_poly.pdbx_strand_id
1 'polypeptide(L)'
;HRRTRMPVLLKNHTSGELHARLAYAGVSPHLARRLLAAAVRRGELPAPGRDLSASLRNHLRTLTDIPHLTQVQKVVSARDGFTKYLFRGRGAGLFEAVRIPLLHRADDLKYVVCVSCQVGCAMGCAFCATGRMGFGRNLAAWEIVDQVVKIQADSRHPVRGVVFMGMGEPLLNYDAVMTSVGILSEPCGLAIAAKAITISTVGIVAGIRRFTAEGHSDRLVVSLTPADKVQSRDLLP
;
A
#
# COMPACT_ATOMS: atom_id res chain seq x y z
N HIS A 1 -5.79 35.69 7.14
CA HIS A 1 -5.25 34.37 7.49
C HIS A 1 -5.25 33.50 6.23
N ARG A 2 -4.10 33.34 5.53
CA ARG A 2 -3.91 32.29 4.51
C ARG A 2 -4.00 30.96 5.27
N ARG A 3 -5.10 30.23 5.11
CA ARG A 3 -5.14 28.81 5.50
C ARG A 3 -4.04 28.10 4.72
N THR A 4 -2.98 27.70 5.38
CA THR A 4 -1.93 26.86 4.81
C THR A 4 -2.59 25.55 4.38
N ARG A 5 -2.84 25.43 3.09
CA ARG A 5 -3.43 24.21 2.49
C ARG A 5 -2.41 23.08 2.68
N MET A 6 -2.81 22.01 3.32
CA MET A 6 -1.92 20.84 3.49
C MET A 6 -1.41 20.35 2.13
N PRO A 7 -0.13 20.00 2.01
CA PRO A 7 0.43 19.53 0.74
C PRO A 7 -0.25 18.24 0.28
N VAL A 8 -0.42 18.10 -1.04
CA VAL A 8 -0.96 16.89 -1.66
C VAL A 8 0.11 15.81 -1.61
N LEU A 9 -0.17 14.71 -0.91
CA LEU A 9 0.75 13.57 -0.83
C LEU A 9 0.65 12.74 -2.11
N LEU A 10 1.69 12.77 -2.96
CA LEU A 10 1.63 12.18 -4.30
C LEU A 10 1.35 10.66 -4.28
N LYS A 11 1.87 9.93 -3.32
CA LYS A 11 1.63 8.48 -3.16
C LYS A 11 0.32 8.13 -2.44
N ASN A 12 -0.51 9.14 -2.14
CA ASN A 12 -1.81 8.94 -1.48
C ASN A 12 -2.99 9.06 -2.44
N HIS A 13 -2.71 9.19 -3.74
CA HIS A 13 -3.69 9.43 -4.78
C HIS A 13 -3.30 8.70 -6.06
N THR A 14 -4.30 8.22 -6.81
CA THR A 14 -4.15 7.77 -8.18
C THR A 14 -3.79 8.92 -9.12
N SER A 15 -3.32 8.64 -10.33
CA SER A 15 -2.98 9.71 -11.28
C SER A 15 -4.19 10.56 -11.67
N GLY A 16 -5.39 9.97 -11.74
CA GLY A 16 -6.64 10.67 -11.99
C GLY A 16 -6.99 11.64 -10.86
N GLU A 17 -6.87 11.18 -9.61
CA GLU A 17 -7.10 12.02 -8.42
C GLU A 17 -6.06 13.14 -8.30
N LEU A 18 -4.78 12.87 -8.63
CA LEU A 18 -3.75 13.90 -8.68
C LEU A 18 -4.06 14.98 -9.70
N HIS A 19 -4.52 14.59 -10.90
CA HIS A 19 -4.99 15.55 -11.90
C HIS A 19 -6.11 16.41 -11.34
N ALA A 20 -7.17 15.80 -10.82
CA ALA A 20 -8.32 16.54 -10.26
C ALA A 20 -7.92 17.53 -9.17
N ARG A 21 -6.95 17.15 -8.30
CA ARG A 21 -6.48 17.98 -7.18
C ARG A 21 -5.52 19.10 -7.59
N LEU A 22 -4.78 18.93 -8.69
CA LEU A 22 -3.69 19.83 -9.10
C LEU A 22 -3.94 20.50 -10.46
N ALA A 23 -5.10 20.28 -11.10
CA ALA A 23 -5.46 20.88 -12.38
C ALA A 23 -5.39 22.41 -12.33
N TYR A 24 -5.82 23.03 -11.21
CA TYR A 24 -5.74 24.47 -10.99
C TYR A 24 -4.31 25.03 -11.02
N ALA A 25 -3.30 24.19 -10.75
CA ALA A 25 -1.88 24.53 -10.79
C ALA A 25 -1.23 24.22 -12.15
N GLY A 26 -2.02 23.89 -13.19
CA GLY A 26 -1.52 23.58 -14.52
C GLY A 26 -1.05 22.14 -14.72
N VAL A 27 -1.41 21.20 -13.82
CA VAL A 27 -1.10 19.79 -13.96
C VAL A 27 -2.09 19.12 -14.92
N SER A 28 -1.62 18.74 -16.12
CA SER A 28 -2.40 17.95 -17.08
C SER A 28 -2.52 16.47 -16.65
N PRO A 29 -3.46 15.68 -17.24
CA PRO A 29 -3.53 14.24 -16.99
C PRO A 29 -2.22 13.50 -17.26
N HIS A 30 -1.48 13.91 -18.31
CA HIS A 30 -0.18 13.34 -18.64
C HIS A 30 0.86 13.67 -17.56
N LEU A 31 0.93 14.93 -17.11
CA LEU A 31 1.85 15.35 -16.04
C LEU A 31 1.51 14.65 -14.72
N ALA A 32 0.23 14.46 -14.39
CA ALA A 32 -0.20 13.74 -13.19
C ALA A 32 0.34 12.29 -13.17
N ARG A 33 0.28 11.58 -14.30
CA ARG A 33 0.90 10.24 -14.43
C ARG A 33 2.41 10.28 -14.25
N ARG A 34 3.10 11.29 -14.80
CA ARG A 34 4.54 11.48 -14.62
C ARG A 34 4.90 11.79 -13.17
N LEU A 35 4.11 12.60 -12.48
CA LEU A 35 4.28 12.90 -11.06
C LEU A 35 4.17 11.64 -10.22
N LEU A 36 3.12 10.84 -10.43
CA LEU A 36 2.93 9.57 -9.73
C LEU A 36 4.07 8.60 -10.03
N ALA A 37 4.41 8.41 -11.30
CA ALA A 37 5.51 7.53 -11.72
C ALA A 37 6.84 7.90 -11.05
N ALA A 38 7.16 9.19 -10.99
CA ALA A 38 8.38 9.68 -10.36
C ALA A 38 8.35 9.49 -8.83
N ALA A 39 7.23 9.81 -8.19
CA ALA A 39 7.05 9.65 -6.75
C ALA A 39 7.17 8.17 -6.32
N VAL A 40 6.58 7.24 -7.10
CA VAL A 40 6.58 5.80 -6.78
C VAL A 40 7.92 5.14 -7.13
N ARG A 41 8.55 5.50 -8.28
CA ARG A 41 9.75 4.81 -8.76
C ARG A 41 11.06 5.41 -8.24
N ARG A 42 11.09 6.72 -7.97
CA ARG A 42 12.31 7.45 -7.58
C ARG A 42 12.18 8.20 -6.26
N GLY A 43 10.96 8.37 -5.75
CA GLY A 43 10.73 9.13 -4.52
C GLY A 43 10.96 10.64 -4.65
N GLU A 44 10.86 11.20 -5.87
CA GLU A 44 11.11 12.62 -6.15
C GLU A 44 10.17 13.15 -7.25
N LEU A 45 10.12 14.47 -7.39
CA LEU A 45 9.44 15.10 -8.54
C LEU A 45 10.24 14.84 -9.83
N PRO A 46 9.56 14.66 -10.98
CA PRO A 46 10.24 14.46 -12.25
C PRO A 46 11.11 15.67 -12.61
N ALA A 47 12.17 15.42 -13.39
CA ALA A 47 12.98 16.49 -13.96
C ALA A 47 12.14 17.40 -14.88
N PRO A 48 12.49 18.68 -15.01
CA PRO A 48 11.87 19.57 -15.98
C PRO A 48 11.91 18.98 -17.39
N GLY A 49 10.92 19.31 -18.20
CA GLY A 49 10.76 18.81 -19.56
C GLY A 49 9.62 19.54 -20.26
N ARG A 50 9.17 19.00 -21.40
CA ARG A 50 8.19 19.64 -22.28
C ARG A 50 6.87 20.04 -21.58
N ASP A 51 6.39 19.23 -20.64
CA ASP A 51 5.13 19.43 -19.90
C ASP A 51 5.32 19.88 -18.44
N LEU A 52 6.59 20.10 -18.03
CA LEU A 52 6.95 20.53 -16.67
C LEU A 52 8.10 21.53 -16.75
N SER A 53 7.77 22.81 -16.78
CA SER A 53 8.79 23.87 -16.71
C SER A 53 9.47 23.88 -15.32
N ALA A 54 10.67 24.47 -15.25
CA ALA A 54 11.38 24.64 -13.97
C ALA A 54 10.54 25.45 -12.97
N SER A 55 9.84 26.50 -13.44
CA SER A 55 8.94 27.31 -12.61
C SER A 55 7.79 26.50 -12.07
N LEU A 56 7.09 25.73 -12.90
CA LEU A 56 5.99 24.86 -12.47
C LEU A 56 6.47 23.79 -11.47
N ARG A 57 7.65 23.19 -11.75
CA ARG A 57 8.25 22.21 -10.82
C ARG A 57 8.52 22.81 -9.44
N ASN A 58 9.06 24.02 -9.41
CA ASN A 58 9.29 24.73 -8.15
C ASN A 58 7.98 25.05 -7.42
N HIS A 59 6.95 25.45 -8.15
CA HIS A 59 5.63 25.66 -7.60
C HIS A 59 5.03 24.34 -7.04
N LEU A 60 5.14 23.23 -7.76
CA LEU A 60 4.66 21.93 -7.29
C LEU A 60 5.39 21.45 -6.02
N ARG A 61 6.65 21.84 -5.80
CA ARG A 61 7.36 21.55 -4.53
C ARG A 61 6.69 22.19 -3.31
N THR A 62 5.99 23.30 -3.49
CA THR A 62 5.25 23.95 -2.40
C THR A 62 3.85 23.37 -2.18
N LEU A 63 3.30 22.73 -3.21
CA LEU A 63 1.93 22.18 -3.22
C LEU A 63 1.88 20.69 -2.89
N THR A 64 2.98 19.98 -3.06
CA THR A 64 3.00 18.51 -2.98
C THR A 64 4.07 18.01 -2.03
N ASP A 65 3.91 16.78 -1.56
CA ASP A 65 4.89 16.08 -0.74
C ASP A 65 4.97 14.61 -1.14
N ILE A 66 6.15 14.02 -0.98
CA ILE A 66 6.44 12.62 -1.26
C ILE A 66 6.96 11.99 0.03
N PRO A 67 6.07 11.57 0.93
CA PRO A 67 6.50 10.98 2.18
C PRO A 67 7.15 9.60 1.95
N HIS A 68 8.09 9.27 2.84
CA HIS A 68 8.78 7.99 2.84
C HIS A 68 8.68 7.32 4.20
N LEU A 69 8.60 5.99 4.18
CA LEU A 69 8.77 5.18 5.37
C LEU A 69 10.24 5.15 5.78
N THR A 70 10.46 5.14 7.09
CA THR A 70 11.77 4.83 7.65
C THR A 70 11.85 3.34 7.93
N GLN A 71 12.81 2.64 7.33
CA GLN A 71 13.12 1.26 7.69
C GLN A 71 13.86 1.24 9.03
N VAL A 72 13.24 0.63 10.03
CA VAL A 72 13.79 0.52 11.39
C VAL A 72 14.65 -0.73 11.53
N GLN A 73 14.17 -1.84 10.95
CA GLN A 73 14.86 -3.13 11.02
C GLN A 73 14.59 -3.95 9.75
N LYS A 74 15.52 -4.84 9.43
CA LYS A 74 15.40 -5.84 8.37
C LYS A 74 15.97 -7.15 8.88
N VAL A 75 15.21 -8.24 8.73
CA VAL A 75 15.62 -9.59 9.10
C VAL A 75 15.42 -10.51 7.90
N VAL A 76 16.48 -11.21 7.51
CA VAL A 76 16.44 -12.18 6.41
C VAL A 76 16.47 -13.58 7.01
N SER A 77 15.50 -14.41 6.63
CA SER A 77 15.50 -15.83 7.01
C SER A 77 16.54 -16.58 6.17
N ALA A 78 17.47 -17.23 6.85
CA ALA A 78 18.48 -18.06 6.20
C ALA A 78 17.89 -19.35 5.60
N ARG A 79 16.70 -19.77 6.06
CA ARG A 79 16.07 -21.03 5.67
C ARG A 79 15.37 -20.96 4.31
N ASP A 80 14.67 -19.86 4.04
CA ASP A 80 13.71 -19.77 2.92
C ASP A 80 13.79 -18.43 2.17
N GLY A 81 14.69 -17.53 2.59
CA GLY A 81 14.89 -16.24 1.93
C GLY A 81 13.79 -15.20 2.19
N PHE A 82 12.79 -15.50 3.02
CA PHE A 82 11.81 -14.51 3.46
C PHE A 82 12.55 -13.36 4.16
N THR A 83 12.08 -12.15 3.88
CA THR A 83 12.69 -10.96 4.48
C THR A 83 11.60 -10.13 5.15
N LYS A 84 11.71 -9.97 6.47
CA LYS A 84 10.82 -9.13 7.25
C LYS A 84 11.42 -7.73 7.41
N TYR A 85 10.61 -6.73 7.16
CA TYR A 85 10.93 -5.31 7.33
C TYR A 85 10.07 -4.72 8.42
N LEU A 86 10.67 -3.93 9.30
CA LEU A 86 9.96 -3.12 10.28
C LEU A 86 10.03 -1.66 9.84
N PHE A 87 8.88 -1.03 9.68
CA PHE A 87 8.75 0.33 9.20
C PHE A 87 8.15 1.28 10.23
N ARG A 88 8.53 2.55 10.08
CA ARG A 88 7.92 3.70 10.76
C ARG A 88 7.39 4.67 9.70
N GLY A 89 6.11 5.04 9.81
CA GLY A 89 5.46 6.10 9.03
C GLY A 89 5.48 7.45 9.77
N ARG A 90 4.62 8.36 9.35
CA ARG A 90 4.46 9.67 10.01
C ARG A 90 3.64 9.61 11.29
N GLY A 91 2.79 8.62 11.44
CA GLY A 91 1.99 8.42 12.66
C GLY A 91 2.71 7.56 13.70
N ALA A 92 2.08 7.42 14.88
CA ALA A 92 2.59 6.57 15.94
C ALA A 92 2.58 5.08 15.56
N GLY A 93 3.47 4.32 16.18
CA GLY A 93 3.59 2.88 16.06
C GLY A 93 4.46 2.40 14.89
N LEU A 94 4.85 1.16 14.98
CA LEU A 94 5.62 0.44 13.98
C LEU A 94 4.73 -0.61 13.32
N PHE A 95 5.04 -0.96 12.08
CA PHE A 95 4.35 -2.01 11.35
C PHE A 95 5.31 -2.78 10.46
N GLU A 96 4.93 -4.00 10.12
CA GLU A 96 5.79 -4.93 9.40
C GLU A 96 5.33 -5.11 7.95
N ALA A 97 6.28 -5.45 7.08
CA ALA A 97 6.00 -6.01 5.77
C ALA A 97 6.97 -7.16 5.50
N VAL A 98 6.58 -8.09 4.64
CA VAL A 98 7.39 -9.26 4.33
C VAL A 98 7.59 -9.40 2.84
N ARG A 99 8.83 -9.54 2.39
CA ARG A 99 9.17 -9.98 1.04
C ARG A 99 9.18 -11.50 1.00
N ILE A 100 8.36 -12.07 0.13
CA ILE A 100 8.18 -13.50 -0.04
C ILE A 100 8.75 -13.90 -1.40
N PRO A 101 9.78 -14.76 -1.46
CA PRO A 101 10.30 -15.29 -2.73
C PRO A 101 9.29 -16.28 -3.32
N LEU A 102 8.95 -16.11 -4.60
CA LEU A 102 8.18 -17.07 -5.39
C LEU A 102 9.13 -17.91 -6.24
N LEU A 103 9.32 -19.15 -5.85
CA LEU A 103 10.14 -20.10 -6.56
C LEU A 103 9.28 -20.84 -7.62
N HIS A 104 9.15 -20.26 -8.81
CA HIS A 104 8.52 -21.00 -9.93
C HIS A 104 9.53 -21.75 -10.79
N ARG A 105 10.75 -21.22 -10.96
CA ARG A 105 11.89 -21.84 -11.63
C ARG A 105 13.17 -21.18 -11.10
N ALA A 106 14.29 -21.86 -11.17
CA ALA A 106 15.58 -21.34 -10.70
C ALA A 106 15.96 -19.98 -11.33
N ASP A 107 15.53 -19.75 -12.59
CA ASP A 107 15.89 -18.56 -13.37
C ASP A 107 14.80 -17.46 -13.39
N ASP A 108 13.62 -17.70 -12.78
CA ASP A 108 12.49 -16.76 -12.79
C ASP A 108 12.03 -16.44 -11.36
N LEU A 109 12.98 -16.00 -10.53
CA LEU A 109 12.67 -15.58 -9.16
C LEU A 109 11.92 -14.24 -9.18
N LYS A 110 10.74 -14.26 -8.61
CA LYS A 110 9.87 -13.10 -8.41
C LYS A 110 9.57 -12.93 -6.92
N TYR A 111 9.17 -11.74 -6.54
CA TYR A 111 8.75 -11.48 -5.16
C TYR A 111 7.27 -11.11 -5.09
N VAL A 112 6.63 -11.56 -4.01
CA VAL A 112 5.37 -11.03 -3.51
C VAL A 112 5.67 -10.27 -2.23
N VAL A 113 4.98 -9.15 -2.03
CA VAL A 113 5.08 -8.37 -0.79
C VAL A 113 3.80 -8.55 0.01
N CYS A 114 3.96 -9.05 1.24
CA CYS A 114 2.90 -9.04 2.24
C CYS A 114 2.94 -7.69 2.96
N VAL A 115 1.87 -6.89 2.81
CA VAL A 115 1.77 -5.54 3.35
C VAL A 115 0.83 -5.47 4.55
N SER A 116 1.13 -4.55 5.46
CA SER A 116 0.24 -4.14 6.54
C SER A 116 -0.66 -2.99 6.10
N CYS A 117 -1.88 -2.95 6.61
CA CYS A 117 -2.84 -1.87 6.41
C CYS A 117 -3.20 -1.12 7.70
N GLN A 118 -2.79 -1.62 8.86
CA GLN A 118 -2.98 -0.98 10.16
C GLN A 118 -1.74 -1.15 11.03
N VAL A 119 -1.61 -0.31 12.05
CA VAL A 119 -0.74 -0.56 13.21
C VAL A 119 -1.57 -1.35 14.21
N GLY A 120 -1.21 -2.60 14.47
CA GLY A 120 -2.06 -3.52 15.21
C GLY A 120 -3.29 -3.97 14.40
N CYS A 121 -4.30 -4.51 15.06
CA CYS A 121 -5.55 -4.95 14.42
C CYS A 121 -6.72 -4.86 15.40
N ALA A 122 -7.85 -4.32 14.92
CA ALA A 122 -9.06 -4.18 15.73
C ALA A 122 -9.81 -5.51 15.95
N MET A 123 -9.49 -6.55 15.16
CA MET A 123 -10.24 -7.81 15.19
C MET A 123 -9.93 -8.70 16.40
N GLY A 124 -8.78 -8.53 17.07
CA GLY A 124 -8.49 -9.24 18.31
C GLY A 124 -8.46 -10.76 18.23
N CYS A 125 -8.30 -11.37 17.04
CA CYS A 125 -8.29 -12.83 16.87
C CYS A 125 -7.27 -13.49 17.81
N ALA A 126 -7.71 -14.49 18.59
CA ALA A 126 -6.93 -15.11 19.66
C ALA A 126 -5.64 -15.79 19.18
N PHE A 127 -5.63 -16.34 17.97
CA PHE A 127 -4.47 -17.00 17.35
C PHE A 127 -3.50 -16.02 16.70
N CYS A 128 -3.85 -14.74 16.52
CA CYS A 128 -3.08 -13.76 15.75
C CYS A 128 -2.22 -12.89 16.67
N ALA A 129 -0.91 -12.87 16.46
CA ALA A 129 0.00 -12.01 17.22
C ALA A 129 -0.38 -10.53 17.10
N THR A 130 -0.76 -10.08 15.90
CA THR A 130 -1.21 -8.70 15.65
C THR A 130 -2.53 -8.38 16.35
N GLY A 131 -3.48 -9.34 16.39
CA GLY A 131 -4.74 -9.17 17.09
C GLY A 131 -4.55 -8.92 18.59
N ARG A 132 -3.57 -9.59 19.20
CA ARG A 132 -3.22 -9.40 20.63
C ARG A 132 -2.53 -8.07 20.94
N MET A 133 -2.00 -7.36 19.93
CA MET A 133 -1.41 -6.02 20.10
C MET A 133 -2.48 -4.92 20.24
N GLY A 134 -3.73 -5.22 19.91
CA GLY A 134 -4.81 -4.24 19.83
C GLY A 134 -4.66 -3.33 18.59
N PHE A 135 -5.58 -2.40 18.45
CA PHE A 135 -5.64 -1.44 17.34
C PHE A 135 -4.95 -0.13 17.71
N GLY A 136 -3.98 0.28 16.91
CA GLY A 136 -3.34 1.58 17.06
C GLY A 136 -3.94 2.63 16.12
N ARG A 137 -3.82 2.41 14.80
CA ARG A 137 -4.36 3.29 13.76
C ARG A 137 -4.43 2.62 12.38
N ASN A 138 -5.22 3.20 11.50
CA ASN A 138 -5.15 2.89 10.07
C ASN A 138 -3.88 3.45 9.44
N LEU A 139 -3.31 2.74 8.48
CA LEU A 139 -2.26 3.26 7.60
C LEU A 139 -2.91 4.07 6.46
N ALA A 140 -2.29 5.18 6.10
CA ALA A 140 -2.67 5.92 4.91
C ALA A 140 -2.25 5.15 3.64
N ALA A 141 -2.88 5.42 2.50
CA ALA A 141 -2.56 4.73 1.25
C ALA A 141 -1.08 4.86 0.87
N TRP A 142 -0.46 6.03 1.09
CA TRP A 142 0.97 6.22 0.83
C TRP A 142 1.87 5.33 1.71
N GLU A 143 1.47 5.04 2.97
CA GLU A 143 2.22 4.14 3.85
C GLU A 143 2.16 2.69 3.35
N ILE A 144 1.01 2.29 2.80
CA ILE A 144 0.83 0.96 2.20
C ILE A 144 1.65 0.86 0.91
N VAL A 145 1.54 1.84 0.01
CA VAL A 145 2.30 1.90 -1.25
C VAL A 145 3.80 1.90 -0.99
N ASP A 146 4.27 2.69 -0.02
CA ASP A 146 5.70 2.86 0.23
C ASP A 146 6.36 1.60 0.83
N GLN A 147 5.61 0.69 1.47
CA GLN A 147 6.11 -0.64 1.84
C GLN A 147 6.60 -1.39 0.59
N VAL A 148 5.77 -1.41 -0.46
CA VAL A 148 6.09 -2.09 -1.72
C VAL A 148 7.25 -1.39 -2.44
N VAL A 149 7.23 -0.06 -2.49
CA VAL A 149 8.30 0.77 -3.11
C VAL A 149 9.65 0.50 -2.44
N LYS A 150 9.71 0.54 -1.11
CA LYS A 150 10.95 0.30 -0.34
C LYS A 150 11.47 -1.12 -0.54
N ILE A 151 10.58 -2.12 -0.50
CA ILE A 151 10.96 -3.52 -0.70
C ILE A 151 11.39 -3.77 -2.14
N GLN A 152 10.74 -3.16 -3.15
CA GLN A 152 11.16 -3.25 -4.55
C GLN A 152 12.56 -2.65 -4.75
N ALA A 153 12.85 -1.50 -4.13
CA ALA A 153 14.17 -0.85 -4.21
C ALA A 153 15.28 -1.68 -3.57
N ASP A 154 14.96 -2.46 -2.51
CA ASP A 154 15.88 -3.38 -1.84
C ASP A 154 15.95 -4.78 -2.49
N SER A 155 15.23 -4.99 -3.58
CA SER A 155 15.08 -6.31 -4.20
C SER A 155 15.85 -6.42 -5.52
N ARG A 156 16.59 -7.53 -5.71
CA ARG A 156 17.29 -7.84 -6.98
C ARG A 156 16.34 -8.27 -8.09
N HIS A 157 15.20 -8.86 -7.73
CA HIS A 157 14.19 -9.36 -8.66
C HIS A 157 12.90 -8.54 -8.51
N PRO A 158 12.05 -8.48 -9.54
CA PRO A 158 10.86 -7.66 -9.51
C PRO A 158 9.81 -8.17 -8.51
N VAL A 159 9.14 -7.24 -7.82
CA VAL A 159 7.89 -7.51 -7.10
C VAL A 159 6.78 -7.66 -8.15
N ARG A 160 6.11 -8.80 -8.16
CA ARG A 160 5.05 -9.15 -9.11
C ARG A 160 3.70 -9.38 -8.48
N GLY A 161 3.61 -9.30 -7.17
CA GLY A 161 2.34 -9.43 -6.45
C GLY A 161 2.37 -8.76 -5.09
N VAL A 162 1.17 -8.48 -4.57
CA VAL A 162 0.97 -7.92 -3.24
C VAL A 162 -0.15 -8.67 -2.54
N VAL A 163 0.05 -9.01 -1.28
CA VAL A 163 -0.98 -9.61 -0.45
C VAL A 163 -1.20 -8.79 0.82
N PHE A 164 -2.44 -8.44 1.09
CA PHE A 164 -2.86 -7.74 2.30
C PHE A 164 -3.13 -8.80 3.39
N MET A 165 -2.05 -9.38 3.90
CA MET A 165 -2.05 -10.43 4.93
C MET A 165 -1.08 -10.11 6.08
N GLY A 166 -0.61 -8.87 6.16
CA GLY A 166 0.19 -8.35 7.26
C GLY A 166 -0.66 -7.88 8.43
N MET A 167 -0.24 -6.80 9.08
CA MET A 167 -0.96 -6.26 10.23
C MET A 167 -2.22 -5.51 9.79
N GLY A 168 -3.37 -5.82 10.45
CA GLY A 168 -4.64 -5.15 10.27
C GLY A 168 -5.67 -5.93 9.46
N GLU A 169 -6.92 -5.47 9.55
CA GLU A 169 -8.05 -5.95 8.73
C GLU A 169 -8.28 -4.97 7.56
N PRO A 170 -8.03 -5.41 6.30
CA PRO A 170 -8.09 -4.50 5.15
C PRO A 170 -9.45 -3.84 4.96
N LEU A 171 -10.56 -4.56 5.21
CA LEU A 171 -11.89 -4.00 4.99
C LEU A 171 -12.33 -3.02 6.09
N LEU A 172 -11.58 -2.92 7.21
CA LEU A 172 -11.73 -1.83 8.19
C LEU A 172 -10.91 -0.58 7.83
N ASN A 173 -9.99 -0.68 6.85
CA ASN A 173 -9.26 0.44 6.27
C ASN A 173 -9.51 0.55 4.77
N TYR A 174 -10.75 0.32 4.35
CA TYR A 174 -11.16 0.08 2.98
C TYR A 174 -10.65 1.12 1.99
N ASP A 175 -10.91 2.41 2.24
CA ASP A 175 -10.59 3.48 1.29
C ASP A 175 -9.08 3.59 1.04
N ALA A 176 -8.26 3.52 2.09
CA ALA A 176 -6.80 3.56 1.93
C ALA A 176 -6.25 2.31 1.24
N VAL A 177 -6.83 1.13 1.54
CA VAL A 177 -6.48 -0.13 0.88
C VAL A 177 -6.80 -0.04 -0.61
N MET A 178 -8.02 0.31 -0.98
CA MET A 178 -8.42 0.38 -2.40
C MET A 178 -7.69 1.48 -3.18
N THR A 179 -7.42 2.63 -2.56
CA THR A 179 -6.55 3.66 -3.15
C THR A 179 -5.15 3.12 -3.40
N SER A 180 -4.56 2.40 -2.43
CA SER A 180 -3.23 1.80 -2.59
C SER A 180 -3.20 0.75 -3.71
N VAL A 181 -4.23 -0.09 -3.82
CA VAL A 181 -4.42 -1.07 -4.90
C VAL A 181 -4.44 -0.37 -6.26
N GLY A 182 -5.23 0.71 -6.39
CA GLY A 182 -5.28 1.52 -7.60
C GLY A 182 -3.90 2.06 -8.00
N ILE A 183 -3.15 2.65 -7.04
CA ILE A 183 -1.81 3.20 -7.28
C ILE A 183 -0.81 2.10 -7.69
N LEU A 184 -0.83 0.95 -7.02
CA LEU A 184 0.06 -0.18 -7.29
C LEU A 184 -0.20 -0.80 -8.67
N SER A 185 -1.46 -0.78 -9.11
CA SER A 185 -1.89 -1.35 -10.39
C SER A 185 -1.69 -0.41 -11.58
N GLU A 186 -1.55 0.90 -11.36
CA GLU A 186 -1.40 1.85 -12.45
C GLU A 186 -0.18 1.53 -13.33
N PRO A 187 -0.35 1.52 -14.67
CA PRO A 187 0.75 1.23 -15.61
C PRO A 187 1.92 2.21 -15.49
N CYS A 188 1.65 3.46 -15.12
CA CYS A 188 2.69 4.46 -14.86
C CYS A 188 3.41 4.27 -13.51
N GLY A 189 2.78 3.56 -12.55
CA GLY A 189 3.32 3.23 -11.24
C GLY A 189 4.19 1.98 -11.24
N LEU A 190 3.89 1.03 -10.36
CA LEU A 190 4.58 -0.27 -10.28
C LEU A 190 4.02 -1.30 -11.28
N ALA A 191 2.87 -1.04 -11.89
CA ALA A 191 2.21 -1.88 -12.87
C ALA A 191 1.98 -3.32 -12.39
N ILE A 192 1.65 -3.50 -11.12
CA ILE A 192 1.32 -4.80 -10.55
C ILE A 192 -0.09 -5.18 -11.05
N ALA A 193 -0.19 -6.30 -11.76
CA ALA A 193 -1.48 -6.74 -12.30
C ALA A 193 -2.52 -6.93 -11.17
N ALA A 194 -3.74 -6.44 -11.35
CA ALA A 194 -4.82 -6.55 -10.37
C ALA A 194 -5.00 -8.00 -9.87
N LYS A 195 -4.98 -8.97 -10.78
CA LYS A 195 -5.03 -10.41 -10.46
C LYS A 195 -3.88 -10.92 -9.58
N ALA A 196 -2.79 -10.17 -9.44
CA ALA A 196 -1.67 -10.47 -8.57
C ALA A 196 -1.73 -9.72 -7.23
N ILE A 197 -2.79 -8.95 -6.99
CA ILE A 197 -3.09 -8.33 -5.71
C ILE A 197 -4.19 -9.12 -5.02
N THR A 198 -3.95 -9.52 -3.78
CA THR A 198 -4.90 -10.30 -2.97
C THR A 198 -5.20 -9.54 -1.67
N ILE A 199 -6.48 -9.32 -1.42
CA ILE A 199 -6.99 -8.73 -0.18
C ILE A 199 -7.57 -9.86 0.66
N SER A 200 -7.03 -10.10 1.86
CA SER A 200 -7.54 -11.10 2.79
C SER A 200 -8.32 -10.44 3.91
N THR A 201 -9.48 -10.98 4.24
CA THR A 201 -10.35 -10.47 5.29
C THR A 201 -10.87 -11.59 6.19
N VAL A 202 -11.15 -11.28 7.44
CA VAL A 202 -11.86 -12.18 8.36
C VAL A 202 -13.36 -12.28 8.06
N GLY A 203 -13.88 -11.50 7.09
CA GLY A 203 -15.27 -11.58 6.67
C GLY A 203 -16.12 -10.38 7.04
N ILE A 204 -15.59 -9.16 7.00
CA ILE A 204 -16.36 -7.92 7.23
C ILE A 204 -17.42 -7.75 6.14
N VAL A 205 -18.65 -8.17 6.43
CA VAL A 205 -19.76 -8.28 5.46
C VAL A 205 -20.02 -6.97 4.73
N ALA A 206 -20.04 -5.83 5.43
CA ALA A 206 -20.25 -4.53 4.80
C ALA A 206 -19.14 -4.20 3.79
N GLY A 207 -17.88 -4.50 4.12
CA GLY A 207 -16.75 -4.32 3.23
C GLY A 207 -16.79 -5.25 2.02
N ILE A 208 -17.18 -6.53 2.20
CA ILE A 208 -17.34 -7.50 1.11
C ILE A 208 -18.43 -7.02 0.14
N ARG A 209 -19.59 -6.59 0.64
CA ARG A 209 -20.68 -6.05 -0.19
C ARG A 209 -20.24 -4.84 -0.99
N ARG A 210 -19.52 -3.91 -0.36
CA ARG A 210 -18.98 -2.73 -1.02
C ARG A 210 -17.98 -3.12 -2.12
N PHE A 211 -17.03 -4.00 -1.83
CA PHE A 211 -16.05 -4.51 -2.79
C PHE A 211 -16.72 -5.13 -4.03
N THR A 212 -17.76 -5.95 -3.81
CA THR A 212 -18.53 -6.59 -4.88
C THR A 212 -19.30 -5.56 -5.71
N ALA A 213 -19.94 -4.58 -5.06
CA ALA A 213 -20.70 -3.54 -5.75
C ALA A 213 -19.83 -2.61 -6.60
N GLU A 214 -18.59 -2.34 -6.17
CA GLU A 214 -17.63 -1.53 -6.92
C GLU A 214 -16.96 -2.27 -8.09
N GLY A 215 -17.14 -3.61 -8.21
CA GLY A 215 -16.71 -4.39 -9.37
C GLY A 215 -15.20 -4.50 -9.53
N HIS A 216 -14.46 -4.58 -8.44
CA HIS A 216 -13.00 -4.71 -8.45
C HIS A 216 -12.53 -6.02 -9.09
N SER A 217 -11.38 -5.98 -9.77
CA SER A 217 -10.75 -7.12 -10.45
C SER A 217 -9.66 -7.79 -9.61
N ASP A 218 -9.36 -7.25 -8.44
CA ASP A 218 -8.43 -7.81 -7.48
C ASP A 218 -9.01 -9.03 -6.79
N ARG A 219 -8.15 -9.87 -6.20
CA ARG A 219 -8.61 -11.08 -5.52
C ARG A 219 -9.03 -10.75 -4.09
N LEU A 220 -10.26 -11.11 -3.73
CA LEU A 220 -10.73 -11.12 -2.36
C LEU A 220 -10.69 -12.55 -1.81
N VAL A 221 -10.07 -12.74 -0.66
CA VAL A 221 -9.96 -14.01 0.05
C VAL A 221 -10.57 -13.84 1.43
N VAL A 222 -11.46 -14.74 1.82
CA VAL A 222 -12.04 -14.77 3.16
C VAL A 222 -11.33 -15.86 3.96
N SER A 223 -10.76 -15.48 5.10
CA SER A 223 -10.16 -16.40 6.06
C SER A 223 -11.27 -17.11 6.83
N LEU A 224 -11.52 -18.36 6.48
CA LEU A 224 -12.53 -19.16 7.17
C LEU A 224 -11.95 -19.76 8.45
N THR A 225 -12.61 -19.53 9.55
CA THR A 225 -12.44 -20.27 10.81
C THR A 225 -13.40 -21.47 10.84
N PRO A 226 -13.28 -22.40 11.81
CA PRO A 226 -14.17 -23.54 11.89
C PRO A 226 -15.65 -23.15 11.81
N ALA A 227 -16.42 -23.92 11.03
CA ALA A 227 -17.85 -23.66 10.83
C ALA A 227 -18.69 -23.88 12.10
N ASP A 228 -18.12 -24.48 13.13
CA ASP A 228 -18.76 -24.64 14.44
C ASP A 228 -18.80 -23.30 15.17
N LYS A 229 -20.01 -22.85 15.46
CA LYS A 229 -20.27 -21.57 16.15
C LYS A 229 -19.62 -21.50 17.54
N VAL A 230 -19.40 -22.62 18.22
CA VAL A 230 -18.77 -22.66 19.54
C VAL A 230 -17.27 -22.39 19.39
N GLN A 231 -16.59 -23.13 18.54
CA GLN A 231 -15.14 -22.94 18.29
C GLN A 231 -14.84 -21.58 17.63
N SER A 232 -15.75 -21.08 16.79
CA SER A 232 -15.58 -19.78 16.13
C SER A 232 -15.61 -18.61 17.13
N ARG A 233 -16.44 -18.65 18.17
CA ARG A 233 -16.53 -17.60 19.19
C ARG A 233 -15.28 -17.47 20.05
N ASP A 234 -14.54 -18.56 20.23
CA ASP A 234 -13.30 -18.57 21.01
C ASP A 234 -12.09 -18.06 20.20
N LEU A 235 -12.19 -18.04 18.87
CA LEU A 235 -11.10 -17.67 17.96
C LEU A 235 -11.26 -16.29 17.35
N LEU A 236 -12.50 -15.87 17.11
CA LEU A 236 -12.84 -14.56 16.51
C LEU A 236 -13.75 -13.79 17.45
N PRO A 237 -13.58 -12.47 17.57
CA PRO A 237 -14.48 -11.62 18.35
C PRO A 237 -15.87 -11.49 17.74
#